data_0edc9e2ff81fc190ec20154b1ccf5545
#
_entry.id   0edc9e2ff81fc190ec20154b1ccf5545
#
_cell.length_a   1.000
_cell.length_b   1.000
_cell.length_c   1.000
_cell.angle_alpha   90.00
_cell.angle_beta   90.00
_cell.angle_gamma   90.00
#
_symmetry.space_group_name_H-M   'P 1'
#
loop_
_entity.id
_entity.type
_entity.pdbx_description
1 polymer ?
#
loop_
_entity_poly.entity_id
_entity_poly.type
_entity_poly.pdbx_seq_one_letter_code
_entity_poly.pdbx_strand_id
1 'polypeptide(L)'
;MPTGTTDQPLAHTFAAPAFEHASVVDAMRIGIINCHPTASLKDVARIMATYRIHSVVVNEMEGGSPLGVIGAVDLAAAAARGSFLSTAAELARAEPVTVAADESLGRAAHLMAEHEVSHLVVIQPQTGHPVGMLSALDVAGVLAWGGTA
;
A
#
# COMPACT_ATOMS: atom_id res chain seq x y z
N MET A 1 -6.23 9.50 -32.66
CA MET A 1 -6.12 9.40 -32.03
C MET A 1 -6.02 9.57 -31.13
N PRO A 2 -6.07 9.54 -30.92
CA PRO A 2 -5.73 9.68 -29.96
C PRO A 2 -6.08 9.42 -28.75
N THR A 3 -6.49 8.89 -28.56
CA THR A 3 -6.98 8.48 -27.54
C THR A 3 -6.08 8.05 -26.52
N GLY A 4 -5.33 7.16 -26.65
CA GLY A 4 -4.42 6.75 -25.70
C GLY A 4 -3.63 7.87 -25.15
N THR A 5 -3.65 8.93 -25.84
CA THR A 5 -2.96 10.09 -25.41
C THR A 5 -3.39 10.58 -24.09
N THR A 6 -4.62 10.40 -23.75
CA THR A 6 -5.08 10.91 -22.50
C THR A 6 -4.36 10.27 -21.35
N ASP A 7 -3.95 9.04 -21.49
CA ASP A 7 -3.24 8.38 -20.42
C ASP A 7 -1.77 8.68 -20.43
N GLN A 8 -1.26 9.10 -21.56
CA GLN A 8 0.14 9.35 -21.69
C GLN A 8 0.70 10.33 -20.69
N PRO A 9 0.03 11.46 -20.44
CA PRO A 9 0.59 12.42 -19.51
C PRO A 9 0.86 11.83 -18.15
N LEU A 10 -0.02 10.96 -17.66
CA LEU A 10 0.19 10.35 -16.35
C LEU A 10 1.40 9.44 -16.36
N ALA A 11 1.54 8.68 -17.42
CA ALA A 11 2.70 7.80 -17.53
C ALA A 11 3.99 8.60 -17.60
N HIS A 12 3.95 9.69 -18.31
CA HIS A 12 5.16 10.48 -18.51
C HIS A 12 5.55 11.32 -17.31
N THR A 13 4.61 11.59 -16.42
CA THR A 13 4.97 12.32 -15.21
C THR A 13 5.67 11.41 -14.19
N PHE A 14 5.63 10.13 -14.44
CA PHE A 14 6.27 9.19 -13.55
C PHE A 14 7.74 9.08 -13.92
N ALA A 15 8.58 9.66 -13.07
CA ALA A 15 9.99 9.81 -13.39
C ALA A 15 10.88 8.87 -12.58
N ALA A 16 10.47 7.63 -12.44
CA ALA A 16 11.25 6.67 -11.68
C ALA A 16 12.37 6.07 -12.53
N PRO A 17 13.47 5.68 -11.92
CA PRO A 17 14.51 4.90 -12.60
C PRO A 17 13.97 3.56 -13.07
N ALA A 18 14.77 2.86 -13.85
CA ALA A 18 14.46 1.48 -14.20
C ALA A 18 14.35 0.66 -12.91
N PHE A 19 13.58 -0.43 -12.99
CA PHE A 19 13.34 -1.27 -11.83
C PHE A 19 14.62 -1.67 -11.11
N GLU A 20 15.66 -2.02 -11.87
CA GLU A 20 16.92 -2.48 -11.29
C GLU A 20 17.64 -1.43 -10.48
N HIS A 21 17.30 -0.17 -10.68
CA HIS A 21 17.97 0.94 -10.00
C HIS A 21 17.04 1.73 -9.11
N ALA A 22 15.78 1.35 -9.08
CA ALA A 22 14.77 2.09 -8.30
C ALA A 22 14.83 1.69 -6.83
N SER A 23 14.55 2.66 -5.97
CA SER A 23 14.34 2.41 -4.56
C SER A 23 12.85 2.51 -4.24
N VAL A 24 12.50 2.09 -3.04
CA VAL A 24 11.10 2.11 -2.58
C VAL A 24 10.53 3.52 -2.69
N VAL A 25 11.33 4.53 -2.30
CA VAL A 25 10.87 5.92 -2.31
C VAL A 25 10.49 6.39 -3.71
N ASP A 26 11.07 5.79 -4.76
CA ASP A 26 10.76 6.17 -6.13
C ASP A 26 9.36 5.73 -6.56
N ALA A 27 8.78 4.74 -5.90
CA ALA A 27 7.52 4.15 -6.32
C ALA A 27 6.41 4.28 -5.29
N MET A 28 6.73 4.50 -4.03
CA MET A 28 5.74 4.48 -2.95
C MET A 28 4.78 5.65 -3.04
N ARG A 29 3.62 5.48 -2.41
CA ARG A 29 2.70 6.57 -2.16
C ARG A 29 3.04 7.16 -0.81
N ILE A 30 3.19 8.49 -0.78
CA ILE A 30 3.52 9.21 0.44
C ILE A 30 2.26 9.38 1.27
N GLY A 31 2.40 9.18 2.58
CA GLY A 31 1.27 9.32 3.50
C GLY A 31 0.64 7.98 3.83
N ILE A 32 0.01 7.94 4.99
CA ILE A 32 -0.63 6.74 5.51
C ILE A 32 -2.11 7.06 5.73
N ILE A 33 -2.98 6.22 5.19
CA ILE A 33 -4.40 6.29 5.53
C ILE A 33 -4.64 5.18 6.53
N ASN A 34 -5.12 5.56 7.69
CA ASN A 34 -5.21 4.63 8.81
C ASN A 34 -6.59 4.66 9.44
N CYS A 35 -6.82 3.68 10.30
CA CYS A 35 -8.01 3.63 11.13
C CYS A 35 -7.64 3.07 12.49
N HIS A 36 -8.52 3.29 13.46
CA HIS A 36 -8.36 2.77 14.82
C HIS A 36 -8.72 1.28 14.83
N PRO A 37 -8.11 0.49 15.72
CA PRO A 37 -8.45 -0.93 15.82
C PRO A 37 -9.91 -1.23 16.06
N THR A 38 -10.64 -0.29 16.70
CA THR A 38 -12.07 -0.48 16.99
C THR A 38 -12.98 -0.03 15.85
N ALA A 39 -12.44 0.50 14.76
CA ALA A 39 -13.26 0.91 13.62
C ALA A 39 -14.06 -0.28 13.11
N SER A 40 -15.27 -0.01 12.65
CA SER A 40 -16.15 -1.06 12.14
C SER A 40 -15.77 -1.43 10.71
N LEU A 41 -16.24 -2.60 10.28
CA LEU A 41 -16.08 -3.01 8.89
C LEU A 41 -16.64 -1.95 7.95
N LYS A 42 -17.76 -1.34 8.30
CA LYS A 42 -18.38 -0.30 7.48
C LYS A 42 -17.50 0.94 7.39
N ASP A 43 -16.87 1.32 8.50
CA ASP A 43 -15.96 2.46 8.50
C ASP A 43 -14.75 2.21 7.61
N VAL A 44 -14.19 1.01 7.70
CA VAL A 44 -13.04 0.65 6.87
C VAL A 44 -13.44 0.65 5.39
N ALA A 45 -14.61 0.10 5.09
CA ALA A 45 -15.12 0.08 3.72
C ALA A 45 -15.31 1.50 3.20
N ARG A 46 -15.83 2.40 4.04
CA ARG A 46 -16.04 3.79 3.65
C ARG A 46 -14.72 4.49 3.34
N ILE A 47 -13.69 4.22 4.13
CA ILE A 47 -12.37 4.77 3.88
C ILE A 47 -11.83 4.30 2.53
N MET A 48 -11.90 2.99 2.28
CA MET A 48 -11.40 2.44 1.03
C MET A 48 -12.14 2.99 -0.17
N ALA A 49 -13.46 3.09 -0.06
CA ALA A 49 -14.29 3.58 -1.15
C ALA A 49 -14.07 5.07 -1.42
N THR A 50 -13.95 5.85 -0.36
CA THR A 50 -13.77 7.29 -0.46
C THR A 50 -12.45 7.65 -1.13
N TYR A 51 -11.37 7.00 -0.70
CA TYR A 51 -10.03 7.31 -1.18
C TYR A 51 -9.59 6.43 -2.33
N ARG A 52 -10.42 5.44 -2.71
CA ARG A 52 -10.13 4.50 -3.80
C ARG A 52 -8.80 3.80 -3.57
N ILE A 53 -8.64 3.27 -2.37
CA ILE A 53 -7.42 2.57 -1.98
C ILE A 53 -7.73 1.12 -1.65
N HIS A 54 -6.70 0.28 -1.73
CA HIS A 54 -6.85 -1.16 -1.56
C HIS A 54 -6.36 -1.65 -0.21
N SER A 55 -5.88 -0.75 0.64
CA SER A 55 -5.38 -1.13 1.96
C SER A 55 -5.50 0.03 2.92
N VAL A 56 -5.70 -0.30 4.20
CA VAL A 56 -5.78 0.68 5.28
C VAL A 56 -4.90 0.18 6.41
N VAL A 57 -4.11 1.07 6.99
CA VAL A 57 -3.25 0.72 8.12
C VAL A 57 -4.07 0.84 9.40
N VAL A 58 -3.89 -0.13 10.29
CA VAL A 58 -4.55 -0.12 11.60
C VAL A 58 -3.51 0.27 12.64
N ASN A 59 -3.78 1.35 13.38
CA ASN A 59 -2.93 1.75 14.49
C ASN A 59 -3.76 2.48 15.53
N GLU A 60 -3.24 2.55 16.76
CA GLU A 60 -3.96 3.21 17.84
C GLU A 60 -3.82 4.71 17.80
N MET A 61 -2.71 5.19 17.25
CA MET A 61 -2.44 6.61 17.13
C MET A 61 -1.91 6.88 15.75
N GLU A 62 -2.35 7.99 15.18
CA GLU A 62 -1.83 8.44 13.90
C GLU A 62 -0.32 8.62 14.02
N GLY A 63 0.42 8.07 13.06
CA GLY A 63 1.87 8.12 13.10
C GLY A 63 2.52 7.09 14.00
N GLY A 64 1.73 6.30 14.73
CA GLY A 64 2.26 5.26 15.59
C GLY A 64 2.61 4.00 14.80
N SER A 65 3.17 3.02 15.50
CA SER A 65 3.52 1.75 14.88
C SER A 65 2.27 1.07 14.38
N PRO A 66 2.29 0.54 13.16
CA PRO A 66 1.14 -0.15 12.63
C PRO A 66 0.93 -1.48 13.35
N LEU A 67 -0.32 -1.75 13.72
CA LEU A 67 -0.71 -3.01 14.32
C LEU A 67 -1.06 -4.04 13.26
N GLY A 68 -1.43 -3.58 12.06
CA GLY A 68 -1.76 -4.45 10.97
C GLY A 68 -2.18 -3.66 9.76
N VAL A 69 -2.50 -4.37 8.69
CA VAL A 69 -2.98 -3.78 7.44
C VAL A 69 -4.19 -4.58 6.99
N ILE A 70 -5.24 -3.87 6.60
CA ILE A 70 -6.44 -4.50 6.03
C ILE A 70 -6.38 -4.29 4.53
N GLY A 71 -6.36 -5.38 3.78
CA GLY A 71 -6.48 -5.30 2.33
C GLY A 71 -7.93 -5.38 1.89
N ALA A 72 -8.20 -4.95 0.66
CA ALA A 72 -9.55 -5.02 0.11
C ALA A 72 -10.05 -6.46 0.08
N VAL A 73 -9.16 -7.43 -0.11
CA VAL A 73 -9.54 -8.84 -0.12
C VAL A 73 -9.99 -9.29 1.27
N ASP A 74 -9.32 -8.79 2.31
CA ASP A 74 -9.71 -9.11 3.69
C ASP A 74 -11.13 -8.61 3.97
N LEU A 75 -11.42 -7.42 3.50
CA LEU A 75 -12.75 -6.82 3.66
C LEU A 75 -13.80 -7.64 2.90
N ALA A 76 -13.50 -7.98 1.66
CA ALA A 76 -14.41 -8.76 0.84
C ALA A 76 -14.66 -10.15 1.45
N ALA A 77 -13.63 -10.77 1.99
CA ALA A 77 -13.75 -12.07 2.63
C ALA A 77 -14.67 -12.00 3.85
N ALA A 78 -14.53 -10.95 4.66
CA ALA A 78 -15.39 -10.75 5.83
C ALA A 78 -16.83 -10.57 5.40
N ALA A 79 -17.07 -9.78 4.36
CA ALA A 79 -18.42 -9.57 3.84
C ALA A 79 -19.03 -10.89 3.32
N ALA A 80 -18.22 -11.68 2.62
CA ALA A 80 -18.68 -12.96 2.07
C ALA A 80 -19.07 -13.93 3.18
N ARG A 81 -18.40 -13.87 4.31
CA ARG A 81 -18.72 -14.72 5.46
C ARG A 81 -19.88 -14.19 6.29
N GLY A 82 -20.36 -12.99 6.00
CA GLY A 82 -21.38 -12.36 6.81
C GLY A 82 -20.84 -11.79 8.11
N SER A 83 -19.54 -11.57 8.23
CA SER A 83 -18.90 -11.08 9.45
C SER A 83 -18.99 -9.57 9.53
N PHE A 84 -20.19 -9.03 9.46
CA PHE A 84 -20.40 -7.58 9.37
C PHE A 84 -20.10 -6.81 10.65
N LEU A 85 -19.99 -7.51 11.76
CA LEU A 85 -19.69 -6.87 13.04
C LEU A 85 -18.20 -6.89 13.39
N SER A 86 -17.36 -7.34 12.47
CA SER A 86 -15.93 -7.40 12.70
C SER A 86 -15.36 -5.99 12.86
N THR A 87 -14.35 -5.88 13.73
CA THR A 87 -13.61 -4.64 13.92
C THR A 87 -12.37 -4.66 13.02
N ALA A 88 -11.75 -3.49 12.86
CA ALA A 88 -10.52 -3.38 12.09
C ALA A 88 -9.44 -4.31 12.62
N ALA A 89 -9.32 -4.41 13.96
CA ALA A 89 -8.33 -5.30 14.56
C ALA A 89 -8.54 -6.75 14.15
N GLU A 90 -9.80 -7.16 14.02
CA GLU A 90 -10.13 -8.53 13.63
C GLU A 90 -9.92 -8.77 12.14
N LEU A 91 -10.08 -7.72 11.33
CA LEU A 91 -9.92 -7.84 9.89
C LEU A 91 -8.46 -7.81 9.46
N ALA A 92 -7.61 -7.15 10.24
CA ALA A 92 -6.22 -6.93 9.87
C ALA A 92 -5.43 -8.22 9.93
N ARG A 93 -4.43 -8.32 9.07
CA ARG A 93 -3.45 -9.39 9.18
C ARG A 93 -2.64 -9.18 10.46
N ALA A 94 -2.16 -10.26 11.03
CA ALA A 94 -1.52 -10.24 12.34
C ALA A 94 -0.35 -9.28 12.42
N GLU A 95 0.47 -9.23 11.35
CA GLU A 95 1.64 -8.35 11.36
C GLU A 95 1.79 -7.70 10.01
N PRO A 96 1.98 -6.39 9.97
CA PRO A 96 2.26 -5.71 8.71
C PRO A 96 3.68 -6.06 8.25
N VAL A 97 3.85 -6.25 6.95
CA VAL A 97 5.18 -6.40 6.39
C VAL A 97 5.68 -5.00 6.05
N THR A 98 6.84 -4.65 6.58
CA THR A 98 7.39 -3.31 6.41
C THR A 98 8.63 -3.32 5.55
N VAL A 99 8.96 -2.18 4.98
CA VAL A 99 10.18 -2.00 4.20
C VAL A 99 10.66 -0.58 4.40
N ALA A 100 11.98 -0.38 4.44
CA ALA A 100 12.53 0.97 4.59
C ALA A 100 12.40 1.74 3.28
N ALA A 101 12.22 3.06 3.40
CA ALA A 101 12.03 3.92 2.24
C ALA A 101 13.24 3.88 1.30
N ASP A 102 14.43 3.71 1.84
CA ASP A 102 15.66 3.70 1.03
C ASP A 102 16.06 2.31 0.53
N GLU A 103 15.23 1.31 0.80
CA GLU A 103 15.50 -0.05 0.32
C GLU A 103 15.28 -0.14 -1.19
N SER A 104 15.94 -1.09 -1.84
CA SER A 104 15.75 -1.29 -3.27
C SER A 104 14.35 -1.80 -3.57
N LEU A 105 13.82 -1.40 -4.72
CA LEU A 105 12.51 -1.86 -5.14
C LEU A 105 12.52 -3.36 -5.39
N GLY A 106 13.65 -3.88 -5.85
CA GLY A 106 13.81 -5.33 -6.02
C GLY A 106 13.62 -6.09 -4.72
N ARG A 107 14.21 -5.57 -3.64
CA ARG A 107 14.05 -6.21 -2.33
C ARG A 107 12.61 -6.14 -1.87
N ALA A 108 11.95 -5.01 -2.11
CA ALA A 108 10.54 -4.85 -1.76
C ALA A 108 9.67 -5.85 -2.51
N ALA A 109 9.92 -6.01 -3.81
CA ALA A 109 9.17 -6.98 -4.62
C ALA A 109 9.38 -8.39 -4.10
N HIS A 110 10.60 -8.70 -3.68
CA HIS A 110 10.93 -10.00 -3.10
C HIS A 110 10.15 -10.23 -1.80
N LEU A 111 10.07 -9.20 -0.96
CA LEU A 111 9.29 -9.29 0.29
C LEU A 111 7.82 -9.55 0.02
N MET A 112 7.26 -8.89 -1.00
CA MET A 112 5.87 -9.12 -1.37
C MET A 112 5.63 -10.58 -1.76
N ALA A 113 6.52 -11.12 -2.58
CA ALA A 113 6.40 -12.50 -3.05
C ALA A 113 6.59 -13.48 -1.90
N GLU A 114 7.58 -13.22 -1.07
CA GLU A 114 7.94 -14.10 0.06
C GLU A 114 6.79 -14.19 1.06
N HIS A 115 6.16 -13.07 1.36
CA HIS A 115 5.09 -12.99 2.34
C HIS A 115 3.70 -13.10 1.74
N GLU A 116 3.62 -13.20 0.40
CA GLU A 116 2.35 -13.31 -0.32
C GLU A 116 1.42 -12.15 0.02
N VAL A 117 1.98 -10.95 0.02
CA VAL A 117 1.22 -9.72 0.25
C VAL A 117 1.37 -8.80 -0.94
N SER A 118 0.36 -7.96 -1.15
CA SER A 118 0.37 -7.01 -2.26
C SER A 118 0.67 -5.59 -1.81
N HIS A 119 0.91 -5.39 -0.52
CA HIS A 119 1.19 -4.07 0.05
C HIS A 119 2.25 -4.19 1.12
N LEU A 120 3.11 -3.19 1.21
CA LEU A 120 4.09 -3.07 2.28
C LEU A 120 3.91 -1.70 2.92
N VAL A 121 4.08 -1.64 4.23
CA VAL A 121 4.14 -0.36 4.92
C VAL A 121 5.57 0.14 4.82
N VAL A 122 5.74 1.36 4.31
CA VAL A 122 7.06 1.96 4.16
C VAL A 122 7.38 2.76 5.40
N ILE A 123 8.54 2.47 5.98
CA ILE A 123 8.97 3.15 7.21
C ILE A 123 10.19 4.00 6.92
N GLN A 124 10.32 5.05 7.72
CA GLN A 124 11.52 5.89 7.74
C GLN A 124 12.58 5.13 8.51
N PRO A 125 13.74 4.82 7.91
CA PRO A 125 14.72 3.97 8.61
C PRO A 125 15.26 4.59 9.89
N GLN A 126 15.36 5.93 9.96
CA GLN A 126 15.92 6.59 11.13
C GLN A 126 15.00 6.55 12.33
N THR A 127 13.70 6.55 12.12
CA THR A 127 12.72 6.64 13.21
C THR A 127 11.84 5.40 13.33
N GLY A 128 11.73 4.60 12.27
CA GLY A 128 10.80 3.48 12.23
C GLY A 128 9.36 3.89 12.02
N HIS A 129 9.09 5.18 11.82
CA HIS A 129 7.71 5.65 11.63
C HIS A 129 7.22 5.33 10.23
N PRO A 130 5.95 4.95 10.08
CA PRO A 130 5.38 4.73 8.75
C PRO A 130 5.25 6.05 8.01
N VAL A 131 5.69 6.07 6.76
CA VAL A 131 5.67 7.26 5.93
C VAL A 131 4.93 7.08 4.63
N GLY A 132 4.58 5.86 4.28
CA GLY A 132 3.86 5.62 3.03
C GLY A 132 3.53 4.15 2.85
N MET A 133 2.98 3.86 1.68
CA MET A 133 2.60 2.51 1.30
C MET A 133 3.20 2.20 -0.07
N LEU A 134 3.59 0.96 -0.24
CA LEU A 134 4.04 0.46 -1.55
C LEU A 134 3.16 -0.71 -1.92
N SER A 135 2.55 -0.66 -3.10
CA SER A 135 1.69 -1.73 -3.57
C SER A 135 2.32 -2.46 -4.74
N ALA A 136 1.81 -3.65 -5.01
CA ALA A 136 2.22 -4.40 -6.20
C ALA A 136 1.93 -3.58 -7.47
N LEU A 137 0.88 -2.78 -7.46
CA LEU A 137 0.55 -1.93 -8.60
C LEU A 137 1.60 -0.85 -8.81
N ASP A 138 2.17 -0.33 -7.72
CA ASP A 138 3.27 0.64 -7.82
C ASP A 138 4.50 0.01 -8.46
N VAL A 139 4.80 -1.23 -8.09
CA VAL A 139 5.89 -1.98 -8.71
C VAL A 139 5.63 -2.16 -10.20
N ALA A 140 4.38 -2.48 -10.55
CA ALA A 140 4.01 -2.63 -11.95
C ALA A 140 4.23 -1.34 -12.73
N GLY A 141 3.95 -0.19 -12.10
CA GLY A 141 4.17 1.10 -12.73
C GLY A 141 5.64 1.32 -13.08
N VAL A 142 6.54 0.98 -12.17
CA VAL A 142 7.96 1.12 -12.42
C VAL A 142 8.41 0.16 -13.53
N LEU A 143 7.91 -1.06 -13.51
CA LEU A 143 8.23 -2.02 -14.57
C LEU A 143 7.76 -1.53 -15.94
N ALA A 144 6.58 -0.89 -15.97
CA ALA A 144 5.99 -0.45 -17.22
C ALA A 144 6.65 0.79 -17.78
N TRP A 145 6.97 1.75 -16.92
CA TRP A 145 7.38 3.08 -17.38
C TRP A 145 8.67 3.60 -16.78
N GLY A 146 9.24 2.93 -15.82
CA GLY A 146 10.49 3.38 -15.22
C GLY A 146 11.66 3.21 -16.16
N GLY A 147 12.67 4.06 -15.99
CA GLY A 147 13.90 3.95 -16.76
C GLY A 147 13.82 4.44 -18.17
N THR A 148 12.72 5.01 -18.59
CA THR A 148 12.64 5.60 -19.92
C THR A 148 13.42 6.89 -19.90
N ALA A 149 14.30 7.01 -20.84
CA ALA A 149 15.13 8.20 -20.92
C ALA A 149 14.41 9.34 -21.55
#